data_8b1683da5185089f4ac4bf767432e94c
#
_entry.id   8b1683da5185089f4ac4bf767432e94c
#
_cell.length_a   1.000
_cell.length_b   1.000
_cell.length_c   1.000
_cell.angle_alpha   90.00
_cell.angle_beta   90.00
_cell.angle_gamma   90.00
#
_symmetry.space_group_name_H-M   'P 1'
#
loop_
_entity.id
_entity.type
_entity.pdbx_description
1 polymer ?
#
loop_
_entity_poly.entity_id
_entity_poly.type
_entity_poly.pdbx_seq_one_letter_code
_entity_poly.pdbx_strand_id
1 'polypeptide(L)'
;MKEFDYIIIGGGCAGLSLAYELEINNKLKEKTLAIIETRDEYKRDKTWSFWKVSDHNFEDCVIKSWNNFTINSSEGFHELINKSFPYQSINSEKFYKKINSKLNLNPSVSYFKSLNEINSENSLIFNSVFEGKLNKSKLWQHFQGIEIETPNDIFDDEIVNLMDFNCDQKNDVHFFYTLPFSKNTALIE
;
A
#
# COMPACT_ATOMS: atom_id res chain seq x y z
N MET A 1 -16.02 -27.06 11.89
CA MET A 1 -15.49 -25.72 11.52
C MET A 1 -16.28 -25.25 10.31
N LYS A 2 -16.46 -23.91 10.17
CA LYS A 2 -17.18 -23.33 9.02
C LYS A 2 -16.32 -23.43 7.76
N GLU A 3 -16.93 -23.73 6.62
CA GLU A 3 -16.28 -23.79 5.32
C GLU A 3 -16.52 -22.50 4.54
N PHE A 4 -15.58 -22.14 3.68
CA PHE A 4 -15.64 -20.95 2.82
C PHE A 4 -15.21 -21.30 1.40
N ASP A 5 -15.84 -20.66 0.40
CA ASP A 5 -15.43 -20.80 -1.00
C ASP A 5 -14.06 -20.13 -1.25
N TYR A 6 -13.87 -18.94 -0.67
CA TYR A 6 -12.64 -18.16 -0.79
C TYR A 6 -12.04 -17.87 0.58
N ILE A 7 -10.73 -17.95 0.68
CA ILE A 7 -9.96 -17.55 1.85
C ILE A 7 -8.86 -16.59 1.40
N ILE A 8 -8.79 -15.42 2.02
CA ILE A 8 -7.71 -14.46 1.83
C ILE A 8 -6.89 -14.42 3.13
N ILE A 9 -5.61 -14.79 3.05
CA ILE A 9 -4.67 -14.73 4.16
C ILE A 9 -3.90 -13.40 4.04
N GLY A 10 -4.08 -12.54 5.03
CA GLY A 10 -3.54 -11.19 5.08
C GLY A 10 -4.55 -10.11 4.68
N GLY A 11 -4.97 -9.30 5.66
CA GLY A 11 -5.84 -8.14 5.50
C GLY A 11 -5.07 -6.85 5.20
N GLY A 12 -3.95 -6.92 4.47
CA GLY A 12 -3.18 -5.79 4.00
C GLY A 12 -3.73 -5.21 2.69
N CYS A 13 -2.91 -4.37 2.02
CA CYS A 13 -3.29 -3.73 0.77
C CYS A 13 -3.75 -4.75 -0.28
N ALA A 14 -2.96 -5.78 -0.56
CA ALA A 14 -3.25 -6.77 -1.60
C ALA A 14 -4.50 -7.60 -1.28
N GLY A 15 -4.59 -8.16 -0.06
CA GLY A 15 -5.71 -9.01 0.33
C GLY A 15 -7.03 -8.24 0.38
N LEU A 16 -7.04 -7.05 0.96
CA LEU A 16 -8.25 -6.23 1.02
C LEU A 16 -8.65 -5.66 -0.34
N SER A 17 -7.71 -5.32 -1.22
CA SER A 17 -8.03 -4.92 -2.59
C SER A 17 -8.72 -6.06 -3.33
N LEU A 18 -8.21 -7.29 -3.22
CA LEU A 18 -8.84 -8.45 -3.82
C LEU A 18 -10.25 -8.69 -3.26
N ALA A 19 -10.43 -8.62 -1.94
CA ALA A 19 -11.73 -8.79 -1.30
C ALA A 19 -12.74 -7.73 -1.80
N TYR A 20 -12.29 -6.48 -1.91
CA TYR A 20 -13.11 -5.38 -2.41
C TYR A 20 -13.51 -5.59 -3.87
N GLU A 21 -12.58 -5.97 -4.72
CA GLU A 21 -12.84 -6.27 -6.13
C GLU A 21 -13.80 -7.45 -6.31
N LEU A 22 -13.68 -8.50 -5.51
CA LEU A 22 -14.62 -9.62 -5.52
C LEU A 22 -16.04 -9.14 -5.17
N GLU A 23 -16.17 -8.28 -4.17
CA GLU A 23 -17.45 -7.75 -3.72
C GLU A 23 -18.11 -6.86 -4.77
N ILE A 24 -17.40 -5.83 -5.28
CA ILE A 24 -17.99 -4.84 -6.19
C ILE A 24 -18.29 -5.42 -7.57
N ASN A 25 -17.59 -6.49 -7.97
CA ASN A 25 -17.84 -7.22 -9.21
C ASN A 25 -18.84 -8.40 -9.04
N ASN A 26 -19.57 -8.45 -7.93
CA ASN A 26 -20.56 -9.48 -7.62
C ASN A 26 -20.01 -10.93 -7.66
N LYS A 27 -18.70 -11.11 -7.42
CA LYS A 27 -18.07 -12.44 -7.38
C LYS A 27 -18.33 -13.19 -6.08
N LEU A 28 -18.87 -12.49 -5.07
CA LEU A 28 -19.34 -13.09 -3.81
C LEU A 28 -20.83 -13.43 -3.83
N LYS A 29 -21.52 -13.30 -4.96
CA LYS A 29 -22.88 -13.79 -5.09
C LYS A 29 -22.87 -15.32 -4.97
N GLU A 30 -23.65 -15.86 -4.01
CA GLU A 30 -23.71 -17.29 -3.69
C GLU A 30 -22.35 -17.91 -3.28
N LYS A 31 -21.38 -17.07 -2.88
CA LYS A 31 -20.05 -17.47 -2.42
C LYS A 31 -19.75 -16.84 -1.07
N THR A 32 -18.94 -17.53 -0.29
CA THR A 32 -18.50 -17.10 1.02
C THR A 32 -17.01 -16.75 1.02
N LEU A 33 -16.64 -15.73 1.78
CA LEU A 33 -15.27 -15.24 1.90
C LEU A 33 -14.83 -15.20 3.36
N ALA A 34 -13.72 -15.83 3.68
CA ALA A 34 -13.00 -15.64 4.92
C ALA A 34 -11.76 -14.75 4.69
N ILE A 35 -11.55 -13.77 5.55
CA ILE A 35 -10.34 -12.95 5.60
C ILE A 35 -9.62 -13.25 6.89
N ILE A 36 -8.38 -13.72 6.80
CA ILE A 36 -7.53 -14.04 7.95
C ILE A 36 -6.61 -12.85 8.20
N GLU A 37 -6.79 -12.16 9.33
CA GLU A 37 -6.01 -11.00 9.70
C GLU A 37 -5.77 -10.94 11.21
N THR A 38 -4.52 -10.90 11.61
CA THR A 38 -4.11 -10.90 13.02
C THR A 38 -4.26 -9.56 13.71
N ARG A 39 -4.25 -8.44 12.96
CA ARG A 39 -4.41 -7.09 13.51
C ARG A 39 -5.81 -6.88 14.08
N ASP A 40 -5.89 -6.15 15.19
CA ASP A 40 -7.17 -5.76 15.81
C ASP A 40 -7.71 -4.45 15.23
N GLU A 41 -6.81 -3.57 14.82
CA GLU A 41 -7.15 -2.23 14.33
C GLU A 41 -6.47 -1.91 13.01
N TYR A 42 -7.16 -1.13 12.19
CA TYR A 42 -6.66 -0.55 10.96
C TYR A 42 -6.46 0.96 11.16
N LYS A 43 -5.20 1.39 11.15
CA LYS A 43 -4.80 2.79 11.33
C LYS A 43 -4.09 3.31 10.08
N ARG A 44 -3.72 4.58 10.09
CA ARG A 44 -2.79 5.14 9.14
C ARG A 44 -1.36 4.68 9.46
N ASP A 45 -1.09 3.39 9.21
CA ASP A 45 0.16 2.69 9.53
C ASP A 45 1.07 2.49 8.33
N LYS A 46 0.58 2.80 7.13
CA LYS A 46 1.28 2.66 5.85
C LYS A 46 0.99 3.84 4.94
N THR A 47 1.97 4.14 4.10
CA THR A 47 1.82 5.01 2.94
C THR A 47 2.11 4.16 1.71
N TRP A 48 1.15 4.09 0.81
CA TRP A 48 1.32 3.39 -0.46
C TRP A 48 1.32 4.40 -1.58
N SER A 49 2.36 4.35 -2.41
CA SER A 49 2.52 5.24 -3.54
C SER A 49 2.77 4.44 -4.80
N PHE A 50 2.21 4.90 -5.91
CA PHE A 50 2.24 4.19 -7.18
C PHE A 50 1.99 5.14 -8.35
N TRP A 51 2.39 4.71 -9.54
CA TRP A 51 2.03 5.38 -10.79
C TRP A 51 0.59 5.05 -11.15
N LYS A 52 -0.25 6.08 -11.30
CA LYS A 52 -1.62 5.90 -11.79
C LYS A 52 -1.60 5.61 -13.30
N VAL A 53 -1.59 4.36 -13.66
CA VAL A 53 -1.61 3.91 -15.07
C VAL A 53 -3.02 3.72 -15.63
N SER A 54 -4.03 3.67 -14.75
CA SER A 54 -5.46 3.57 -15.08
C SER A 54 -6.29 4.13 -13.93
N ASP A 55 -7.58 4.36 -14.17
CA ASP A 55 -8.52 4.66 -13.10
C ASP A 55 -8.65 3.48 -12.15
N HIS A 56 -8.83 3.78 -10.86
CA HIS A 56 -8.95 2.78 -9.82
C HIS A 56 -10.01 3.17 -8.78
N ASN A 57 -10.49 2.18 -8.03
CA ASN A 57 -11.58 2.36 -7.08
C ASN A 57 -11.21 3.12 -5.79
N PHE A 58 -9.98 3.63 -5.67
CA PHE A 58 -9.44 4.27 -4.46
C PHE A 58 -9.06 5.74 -4.66
N GLU A 59 -9.61 6.42 -5.68
CA GLU A 59 -9.35 7.84 -5.96
C GLU A 59 -9.70 8.73 -4.76
N ASP A 60 -10.75 8.41 -4.03
CA ASP A 60 -11.17 9.10 -2.81
C ASP A 60 -10.26 8.87 -1.60
N CYS A 61 -9.33 7.92 -1.70
CA CYS A 61 -8.30 7.67 -0.70
C CYS A 61 -6.99 8.39 -1.01
N VAL A 62 -6.85 9.02 -2.18
CA VAL A 62 -5.63 9.74 -2.58
C VAL A 62 -5.39 10.92 -1.64
N ILE A 63 -4.15 11.03 -1.15
CA ILE A 63 -3.67 12.17 -0.35
C ILE A 63 -3.15 13.26 -1.28
N LYS A 64 -2.26 12.86 -2.17
CA LYS A 64 -1.57 13.75 -3.11
C LYS A 64 -1.28 13.02 -4.41
N SER A 65 -1.20 13.79 -5.49
CA SER A 65 -0.84 13.33 -6.84
C SER A 65 0.15 14.30 -7.43
N TRP A 66 1.25 13.78 -7.98
CA TRP A 66 2.33 14.58 -8.57
C TRP A 66 2.53 14.21 -10.03
N ASN A 67 2.69 15.21 -10.87
CA ASN A 67 3.11 15.06 -12.26
C ASN A 67 4.63 15.19 -12.41
N ASN A 68 5.27 15.87 -11.47
CA ASN A 68 6.70 16.19 -11.51
C ASN A 68 7.44 15.34 -10.48
N PHE A 69 8.58 14.81 -10.88
CA PHE A 69 9.44 14.07 -9.99
C PHE A 69 10.91 14.29 -10.29
N THR A 70 11.75 14.08 -9.31
CA THR A 70 13.19 14.25 -9.41
C THR A 70 13.96 12.98 -9.12
N ILE A 71 15.11 12.85 -9.78
CA ILE A 71 16.17 11.90 -9.47
C ILE A 71 17.46 12.69 -9.38
N ASN A 72 18.17 12.60 -8.26
CA ASN A 72 19.43 13.24 -8.03
C ASN A 72 20.55 12.18 -7.91
N SER A 73 21.57 12.27 -8.73
CA SER A 73 22.68 11.32 -8.78
C SER A 73 24.02 12.04 -8.94
N SER A 74 25.13 11.29 -8.92
CA SER A 74 26.47 11.83 -9.20
C SER A 74 26.59 12.43 -10.61
N GLU A 75 25.71 12.06 -11.53
CA GLU A 75 25.69 12.60 -12.91
C GLU A 75 24.87 13.89 -13.02
N GLY A 76 24.16 14.27 -11.96
CA GLY A 76 23.38 15.50 -11.89
C GLY A 76 21.98 15.33 -11.35
N PHE A 77 21.28 16.44 -11.31
CA PHE A 77 19.88 16.57 -10.92
C PHE A 77 19.01 16.52 -12.17
N HIS A 78 18.02 15.62 -12.16
CA HIS A 78 17.08 15.44 -13.25
C HIS A 78 15.66 15.66 -12.76
N GLU A 79 14.97 16.63 -13.35
CA GLU A 79 13.53 16.84 -13.17
C GLU A 79 12.78 16.26 -14.36
N LEU A 80 11.77 15.47 -14.09
CA LEU A 80 11.00 14.73 -15.08
C LEU A 80 9.51 15.02 -14.88
N ILE A 81 8.76 15.05 -15.98
CA ILE A 81 7.33 15.33 -15.98
C ILE A 81 6.60 14.15 -16.60
N ASN A 82 5.62 13.61 -15.89
CA ASN A 82 4.76 12.56 -16.41
C ASN A 82 3.28 12.87 -16.13
N LYS A 83 2.66 13.58 -17.05
CA LYS A 83 1.23 13.94 -16.95
C LYS A 83 0.29 12.78 -17.27
N SER A 84 0.74 11.80 -18.05
CA SER A 84 -0.07 10.65 -18.46
C SER A 84 -0.25 9.64 -17.32
N PHE A 85 0.77 9.50 -16.48
CA PHE A 85 0.79 8.57 -15.35
C PHE A 85 1.30 9.30 -14.11
N PRO A 86 0.47 10.11 -13.44
CA PRO A 86 0.89 10.81 -12.24
C PRO A 86 1.27 9.83 -11.13
N TYR A 87 2.21 10.23 -10.29
CA TYR A 87 2.55 9.48 -9.09
C TYR A 87 1.57 9.85 -7.98
N GLN A 88 0.93 8.86 -7.37
CA GLN A 88 -0.09 9.06 -6.35
C GLN A 88 0.29 8.40 -5.04
N SER A 89 -0.15 9.01 -3.95
CA SER A 89 -0.06 8.43 -2.62
C SER A 89 -1.45 8.31 -2.00
N ILE A 90 -1.77 7.16 -1.40
CA ILE A 90 -3.07 6.91 -0.76
C ILE A 90 -2.94 6.79 0.75
N ASN A 91 -3.97 7.24 1.44
CA ASN A 91 -4.13 7.14 2.88
C ASN A 91 -4.62 5.73 3.25
N SER A 92 -3.80 4.98 3.99
CA SER A 92 -4.14 3.61 4.39
C SER A 92 -5.38 3.54 5.27
N GLU A 93 -5.60 4.50 6.17
CA GLU A 93 -6.79 4.51 7.02
C GLU A 93 -8.08 4.72 6.20
N LYS A 94 -8.07 5.66 5.25
CA LYS A 94 -9.20 5.85 4.34
C LYS A 94 -9.47 4.62 3.48
N PHE A 95 -8.40 4.00 2.98
CA PHE A 95 -8.46 2.76 2.22
C PHE A 95 -9.11 1.63 3.04
N TYR A 96 -8.61 1.37 4.24
CA TYR A 96 -9.17 0.35 5.13
C TYR A 96 -10.63 0.62 5.47
N LYS A 97 -10.95 1.88 5.83
CA LYS A 97 -12.31 2.28 6.17
C LYS A 97 -13.29 2.07 5.02
N LYS A 98 -12.90 2.45 3.80
CA LYS A 98 -13.70 2.26 2.59
C LYS A 98 -14.03 0.79 2.37
N ILE A 99 -13.00 -0.06 2.37
CA ILE A 99 -13.17 -1.49 2.11
C ILE A 99 -13.99 -2.16 3.19
N ASN A 100 -13.63 -1.96 4.46
CA ASN A 100 -14.32 -2.59 5.58
C ASN A 100 -15.79 -2.13 5.66
N SER A 101 -16.08 -0.87 5.38
CA SER A 101 -17.47 -0.37 5.34
C SER A 101 -18.28 -1.08 4.27
N LYS A 102 -17.68 -1.45 3.14
CA LYS A 102 -18.36 -2.21 2.08
C LYS A 102 -18.51 -3.68 2.44
N LEU A 103 -17.42 -4.33 2.87
CA LEU A 103 -17.40 -5.77 3.15
C LEU A 103 -18.27 -6.15 4.35
N ASN A 104 -18.34 -5.30 5.37
CA ASN A 104 -19.16 -5.53 6.57
C ASN A 104 -20.67 -5.54 6.29
N LEU A 105 -21.11 -5.03 5.16
CA LEU A 105 -22.52 -5.09 4.72
C LEU A 105 -22.86 -6.45 4.09
N ASN A 106 -21.87 -7.25 3.71
CA ASN A 106 -22.08 -8.56 3.11
C ASN A 106 -22.01 -9.67 4.16
N PRO A 107 -23.13 -10.34 4.50
CA PRO A 107 -23.14 -11.42 5.50
C PRO A 107 -22.34 -12.66 5.10
N SER A 108 -21.96 -12.76 3.81
CA SER A 108 -21.12 -13.87 3.29
C SER A 108 -19.63 -13.64 3.56
N VAL A 109 -19.22 -12.45 4.06
CA VAL A 109 -17.83 -12.13 4.43
C VAL A 109 -17.65 -12.30 5.93
N SER A 110 -16.58 -12.94 6.34
CA SER A 110 -16.23 -13.15 7.75
C SER A 110 -14.74 -12.95 7.98
N TYR A 111 -14.36 -12.39 9.13
CA TYR A 111 -12.97 -12.15 9.54
C TYR A 111 -12.57 -13.13 10.64
N PHE A 112 -11.33 -13.64 10.58
CA PHE A 112 -10.74 -14.55 11.54
C PHE A 112 -9.31 -14.13 11.88
N LYS A 113 -8.84 -14.55 13.04
CA LYS A 113 -7.45 -14.29 13.48
C LYS A 113 -6.47 -15.36 12.99
N SER A 114 -6.97 -16.56 12.76
CA SER A 114 -6.16 -17.72 12.37
C SER A 114 -6.89 -18.61 11.37
N LEU A 115 -6.14 -19.19 10.44
CA LEU A 115 -6.65 -20.20 9.52
C LEU A 115 -7.19 -21.44 10.26
N ASN A 116 -6.67 -21.73 11.46
CA ASN A 116 -7.10 -22.85 12.28
C ASN A 116 -8.55 -22.73 12.83
N GLU A 117 -9.18 -21.58 12.68
CA GLU A 117 -10.57 -21.35 13.10
C GLU A 117 -11.60 -21.84 12.08
N ILE A 118 -11.17 -22.16 10.86
CA ILE A 118 -12.03 -22.54 9.75
C ILE A 118 -11.56 -23.84 9.08
N ASN A 119 -12.45 -24.49 8.31
CA ASN A 119 -12.06 -25.59 7.41
C ASN A 119 -11.68 -25.02 6.05
N SER A 120 -10.47 -25.31 5.58
CA SER A 120 -9.90 -24.80 4.32
C SER A 120 -9.74 -25.83 3.22
N GLU A 121 -10.17 -27.09 3.43
CA GLU A 121 -9.90 -28.21 2.51
C GLU A 121 -10.41 -27.99 1.09
N ASN A 122 -11.59 -27.38 0.94
CA ASN A 122 -12.23 -27.16 -0.37
C ASN A 122 -12.23 -25.70 -0.81
N SER A 123 -11.42 -24.87 -0.17
CA SER A 123 -11.39 -23.42 -0.41
C SER A 123 -10.37 -23.02 -1.46
N LEU A 124 -10.66 -21.99 -2.24
CA LEU A 124 -9.64 -21.28 -3.03
C LEU A 124 -8.93 -20.28 -2.12
N ILE A 125 -7.62 -20.50 -1.89
CA ILE A 125 -6.83 -19.70 -0.95
C ILE A 125 -5.95 -18.71 -1.70
N PHE A 126 -6.04 -17.43 -1.31
CA PHE A 126 -5.17 -16.35 -1.74
C PHE A 126 -4.29 -15.92 -0.56
N ASN A 127 -2.98 -16.20 -0.63
CA ASN A 127 -2.06 -15.82 0.41
C ASN A 127 -1.29 -14.55 0.02
N SER A 128 -1.54 -13.45 0.74
CA SER A 128 -0.84 -12.17 0.59
C SER A 128 0.20 -11.91 1.68
N VAL A 129 0.46 -12.90 2.53
CA VAL A 129 1.48 -12.84 3.58
C VAL A 129 2.76 -13.50 3.09
N PHE A 130 3.87 -12.81 3.27
CA PHE A 130 5.17 -13.38 2.93
C PHE A 130 5.59 -14.41 3.97
N GLU A 131 5.71 -15.67 3.55
CA GLU A 131 6.15 -16.80 4.38
C GLU A 131 7.58 -17.27 4.04
N GLY A 132 8.29 -16.52 3.19
CA GLY A 132 9.58 -16.91 2.67
C GLY A 132 10.71 -16.92 3.70
N LYS A 133 11.67 -17.84 3.53
CA LYS A 133 12.92 -17.82 4.28
C LYS A 133 13.81 -16.70 3.77
N LEU A 134 13.89 -15.61 4.51
CA LEU A 134 14.66 -14.41 4.21
C LEU A 134 16.16 -14.73 3.91
N ASN A 135 16.70 -15.79 4.48
CA ASN A 135 18.12 -16.20 4.36
C ASN A 135 18.57 -16.58 2.95
N LYS A 136 17.66 -16.70 1.98
CA LYS A 136 17.97 -17.05 0.59
C LYS A 136 18.03 -15.85 -0.35
N SER A 137 17.64 -14.67 0.12
CA SER A 137 17.67 -13.45 -0.69
C SER A 137 19.10 -12.96 -0.86
N LYS A 138 19.49 -12.68 -2.11
CA LYS A 138 20.81 -12.13 -2.47
C LYS A 138 20.83 -10.60 -2.41
N LEU A 139 19.66 -9.97 -2.46
CA LEU A 139 19.48 -8.54 -2.41
C LEU A 139 18.39 -8.21 -1.39
N TRP A 140 18.66 -7.23 -0.55
CA TRP A 140 17.76 -6.74 0.48
C TRP A 140 17.48 -5.27 0.25
N GLN A 141 16.23 -4.89 0.35
CA GLN A 141 15.84 -3.50 0.45
C GLN A 141 15.40 -3.23 1.89
N HIS A 142 16.14 -2.36 2.58
CA HIS A 142 15.78 -1.84 3.89
C HIS A 142 15.34 -0.40 3.73
N PHE A 143 14.25 -0.03 4.35
CA PHE A 143 13.77 1.35 4.38
C PHE A 143 13.10 1.66 5.71
N GLN A 144 13.20 2.92 6.10
CA GLN A 144 12.49 3.48 7.24
C GLN A 144 12.00 4.87 6.85
N GLY A 145 10.70 5.11 6.99
CA GLY A 145 10.08 6.39 6.71
C GLY A 145 9.68 7.10 7.99
N ILE A 146 9.81 8.42 7.98
CA ILE A 146 9.27 9.33 8.98
C ILE A 146 8.43 10.40 8.30
N GLU A 147 7.26 10.67 8.83
CA GLU A 147 6.48 11.83 8.42
C GLU A 147 6.88 13.01 9.32
N ILE A 148 7.25 14.11 8.71
CA ILE A 148 7.69 15.31 9.41
C ILE A 148 6.78 16.50 9.08
N GLU A 149 6.59 17.37 10.04
CA GLU A 149 5.96 18.66 9.90
C GLU A 149 6.93 19.75 10.38
N THR A 150 7.09 20.79 9.58
CA THR A 150 8.01 21.89 9.85
C THR A 150 7.23 23.18 10.11
N PRO A 151 7.77 24.10 10.94
CA PRO A 151 7.09 25.36 11.26
C PRO A 151 7.01 26.33 10.07
N ASN A 152 7.85 26.14 9.06
CA ASN A 152 7.91 26.98 7.87
C ASN A 152 7.74 26.12 6.61
N ASP A 153 7.34 26.76 5.51
CA ASP A 153 7.29 26.15 4.19
C ASP A 153 8.72 25.88 3.69
N ILE A 154 9.11 24.62 3.57
CA ILE A 154 10.44 24.19 3.12
C ILE A 154 10.40 23.20 1.97
N PHE A 155 9.23 22.62 1.67
CA PHE A 155 9.05 21.65 0.60
C PHE A 155 8.43 22.30 -0.62
N ASP A 156 8.85 21.86 -1.81
CA ASP A 156 8.07 22.05 -3.03
C ASP A 156 7.07 20.91 -3.14
N ASP A 157 5.80 21.19 -2.85
CA ASP A 157 4.76 20.16 -2.79
C ASP A 157 4.19 19.77 -4.17
N GLU A 158 4.72 20.34 -5.23
CA GLU A 158 4.40 19.97 -6.62
C GLU A 158 5.37 18.93 -7.20
N ILE A 159 6.49 18.65 -6.51
CA ILE A 159 7.55 17.76 -6.99
C ILE A 159 7.84 16.66 -5.97
N VAL A 160 7.76 15.41 -6.39
CA VAL A 160 8.21 14.28 -5.57
C VAL A 160 9.67 13.97 -5.85
N ASN A 161 10.49 13.81 -4.80
CA ASN A 161 11.85 13.30 -4.96
C ASN A 161 11.83 11.78 -4.84
N LEU A 162 11.92 11.09 -5.98
CA LEU A 162 11.84 9.63 -6.03
C LEU A 162 13.13 8.95 -5.59
N MET A 163 14.28 9.51 -5.93
CA MET A 163 15.59 8.96 -5.57
C MET A 163 16.62 10.07 -5.48
N ASP A 164 17.07 10.37 -4.28
CA ASP A 164 18.20 11.25 -4.03
C ASP A 164 19.39 10.45 -3.56
N PHE A 165 20.33 10.19 -4.48
CA PHE A 165 21.57 9.47 -4.20
C PHE A 165 22.68 10.37 -3.64
N ASN A 166 22.41 11.65 -3.38
CA ASN A 166 23.39 12.57 -2.79
C ASN A 166 23.56 12.33 -1.28
N CYS A 167 23.91 11.10 -0.94
CA CYS A 167 24.18 10.63 0.42
C CYS A 167 25.30 9.59 0.43
N ASP A 168 25.69 9.09 1.59
CA ASP A 168 26.80 8.14 1.72
C ASP A 168 26.50 6.80 1.00
N GLN A 169 27.34 6.43 0.02
CA GLN A 169 27.23 5.25 -0.84
C GLN A 169 28.32 4.20 -0.54
N LYS A 170 29.03 4.30 0.62
CA LYS A 170 30.24 3.48 0.86
C LYS A 170 29.99 1.98 0.93
N ASN A 171 28.85 1.55 1.46
CA ASN A 171 28.62 0.14 1.77
C ASN A 171 27.60 -0.49 0.83
N ASP A 172 26.55 0.26 0.45
CA ASP A 172 25.41 -0.21 -0.32
C ASP A 172 24.82 0.92 -1.17
N VAL A 173 23.85 0.60 -2.03
CA VAL A 173 23.06 1.61 -2.71
C VAL A 173 22.11 2.25 -1.72
N HIS A 174 22.27 3.54 -1.48
CA HIS A 174 21.46 4.31 -0.55
C HIS A 174 20.88 5.56 -1.25
N PHE A 175 19.65 5.87 -0.96
CA PHE A 175 18.99 7.09 -1.45
C PHE A 175 17.89 7.53 -0.48
N PHE A 176 17.59 8.83 -0.53
CA PHE A 176 16.41 9.37 0.13
C PHE A 176 15.25 9.44 -0.86
N TYR A 177 14.08 9.15 -0.33
CA TYR A 177 12.80 9.27 -1.01
C TYR A 177 11.94 10.28 -0.25
N THR A 178 11.41 11.32 -0.92
CA THR A 178 10.65 12.38 -0.26
C THR A 178 9.32 12.61 -0.96
N LEU A 179 8.24 12.46 -0.20
CA LEU A 179 6.86 12.73 -0.63
C LEU A 179 6.33 13.96 0.09
N PRO A 180 6.36 15.15 -0.52
CA PRO A 180 5.84 16.37 0.09
C PRO A 180 4.31 16.42 -0.05
N PHE A 181 3.59 16.20 1.03
CA PHE A 181 2.13 16.28 1.04
C PHE A 181 1.63 17.71 1.06
N SER A 182 2.41 18.62 1.62
CA SER A 182 2.23 20.07 1.61
C SER A 182 3.59 20.77 1.65
N LYS A 183 3.59 22.10 1.64
CA LYS A 183 4.82 22.88 1.73
C LYS A 183 5.58 22.70 3.06
N ASN A 184 4.92 22.20 4.10
CA ASN A 184 5.52 22.00 5.41
C ASN A 184 5.40 20.57 5.96
N THR A 185 4.81 19.64 5.21
CA THR A 185 4.64 18.23 5.64
C THR A 185 5.12 17.29 4.56
N ALA A 186 6.00 16.36 4.92
CA ALA A 186 6.48 15.33 3.99
C ALA A 186 6.73 14.00 4.68
N LEU A 187 6.62 12.90 3.93
CA LEU A 187 7.22 11.62 4.28
C LEU A 187 8.63 11.59 3.70
N ILE A 188 9.60 11.26 4.54
CA ILE A 188 11.00 11.03 4.14
C ILE A 188 11.37 9.59 4.48
N GLU A 189 11.81 8.86 3.49
CA GLU A 189 12.28 7.48 3.58
C GLU A 189 13.74 7.34 3.17
#